data_eede97add6a89dbd729a51efeb8f7dab
#
_entry.id   eede97add6a89dbd729a51efeb8f7dab
#
_cell.length_a   1.000
_cell.length_b   1.000
_cell.length_c   1.000
_cell.angle_alpha   90.00
_cell.angle_beta   90.00
_cell.angle_gamma   90.00
#
_symmetry.space_group_name_H-M   'P 1'
#
loop_
_entity.id
_entity.type
_entity.pdbx_description
1 polymer ?
#
loop_
_entity_poly.entity_id
_entity_poly.type
_entity_poly.pdbx_seq_one_letter_code
_entity_poly.pdbx_strand_id
1 'polypeptide(L)'
;MRYYSFKLTSLAALLFGCNIMFAQLAGQECFPKKENKLVYDAANMLTSEEETSLENRLVAFADSSSNQITVVIVSDLCGMDKAQFAIELGELWGVGQSKEDNGIVMLVKPKTPDSKGEMFIAVGRGLEGAIPDITAKEITENECIPSFKKNAYYKGITAGAEVLMDLSRGEYNSDEYATKHTKGKKKGGVGIAILALLFIGFVFLAKVSQARRYAQTNQIGFWAAWALLNAATRSHRGYYNNFSSGRGGFGGYSGGGGFGGFGGGGFGGGGAGGSW
;
A
#
# COMPACT_ATOMS: atom_id res chain seq x y z
N MET A 1 58.21 -15.24 1.80
CA MET A 1 56.99 -14.91 1.01
C MET A 1 55.66 -15.03 1.82
N ARG A 2 55.54 -15.76 2.92
CA ARG A 2 54.29 -15.89 3.70
C ARG A 2 53.90 -14.68 4.55
N TYR A 3 54.82 -13.82 4.94
CA TYR A 3 54.59 -12.67 5.80
C TYR A 3 53.89 -11.47 5.09
N TYR A 4 54.10 -11.31 3.77
CA TYR A 4 53.48 -10.23 2.98
C TYR A 4 52.04 -10.52 2.61
N SER A 5 51.67 -11.82 2.49
CA SER A 5 50.30 -12.23 2.16
C SER A 5 49.31 -11.91 3.32
N PHE A 6 49.77 -12.09 4.57
CA PHE A 6 48.91 -11.83 5.74
C PHE A 6 48.63 -10.34 5.98
N LYS A 7 49.60 -9.47 5.68
CA LYS A 7 49.42 -8.00 5.79
C LYS A 7 48.51 -7.44 4.70
N LEU A 8 48.54 -8.02 3.51
CA LEU A 8 47.72 -7.56 2.38
C LEU A 8 46.23 -7.93 2.60
N THR A 9 45.91 -9.11 3.13
CA THR A 9 44.55 -9.55 3.45
C THR A 9 43.95 -8.76 4.60
N SER A 10 44.75 -8.41 5.62
CA SER A 10 44.31 -7.58 6.74
C SER A 10 43.98 -6.13 6.30
N LEU A 11 44.79 -5.56 5.39
CA LEU A 11 44.56 -4.21 4.85
C LEU A 11 43.34 -4.16 3.95
N ALA A 12 43.10 -5.19 3.13
CA ALA A 12 41.92 -5.30 2.27
C ALA A 12 40.62 -5.44 3.12
N ALA A 13 40.64 -6.24 4.21
CA ALA A 13 39.51 -6.37 5.13
C ALA A 13 39.18 -5.06 5.85
N LEU A 14 40.21 -4.27 6.20
CA LEU A 14 40.02 -2.97 6.87
C LEU A 14 39.43 -1.94 5.90
N LEU A 15 39.86 -1.91 4.63
CA LEU A 15 39.32 -1.04 3.59
C LEU A 15 37.90 -1.42 3.20
N PHE A 16 37.56 -2.73 3.19
CA PHE A 16 36.21 -3.18 2.89
C PHE A 16 35.22 -2.86 4.04
N GLY A 17 35.66 -3.03 5.30
CA GLY A 17 34.88 -2.64 6.48
C GLY A 17 34.62 -1.14 6.55
N CYS A 18 35.57 -0.30 6.17
CA CYS A 18 35.42 1.14 6.15
C CYS A 18 34.39 1.61 5.09
N ASN A 19 34.33 0.96 3.91
CA ASN A 19 33.34 1.30 2.88
C ASN A 19 31.91 0.96 3.28
N ILE A 20 31.70 -0.14 4.01
CA ILE A 20 30.35 -0.50 4.52
C ILE A 20 29.89 0.51 5.57
N MET A 21 30.79 0.97 6.43
CA MET A 21 30.46 1.94 7.46
C MET A 21 30.13 3.34 6.87
N PHE A 22 30.82 3.76 5.82
CA PHE A 22 30.53 5.00 5.10
C PHE A 22 29.20 4.94 4.33
N ALA A 23 28.84 3.79 3.75
CA ALA A 23 27.57 3.61 3.06
C ALA A 23 26.37 3.70 4.03
N GLN A 24 26.50 3.19 5.25
CA GLN A 24 25.46 3.30 6.29
C GLN A 24 25.33 4.74 6.83
N LEU A 25 26.43 5.50 6.96
CA LEU A 25 26.36 6.88 7.37
C LEU A 25 25.74 7.80 6.29
N ALA A 26 26.03 7.56 5.01
CA ALA A 26 25.48 8.35 3.93
C ALA A 26 23.96 8.19 3.78
N GLY A 27 23.41 7.02 4.07
CA GLY A 27 21.95 6.78 4.07
C GLY A 27 21.23 7.49 5.23
N GLN A 28 21.89 7.67 6.34
CA GLN A 28 21.28 8.26 7.56
C GLN A 28 21.18 9.79 7.49
N GLU A 29 22.00 10.46 6.69
CA GLU A 29 21.91 11.93 6.47
C GLU A 29 20.68 12.33 5.64
N CYS A 30 20.07 11.40 4.94
CA CYS A 30 18.92 11.65 4.08
C CYS A 30 17.60 11.76 4.85
N PHE A 31 17.49 11.07 5.96
CA PHE A 31 16.30 11.14 6.79
C PHE A 31 16.32 12.36 7.69
N PRO A 32 15.19 13.05 7.84
CA PRO A 32 15.11 14.17 8.79
C PRO A 32 15.37 13.67 10.21
N LYS A 33 15.97 14.54 11.01
CA LYS A 33 16.23 14.22 12.41
C LYS A 33 14.90 14.04 13.15
N LYS A 34 14.84 12.96 13.94
CA LYS A 34 13.68 12.69 14.78
C LYS A 34 13.45 13.84 15.76
N GLU A 35 12.28 14.43 15.73
CA GLU A 35 11.77 15.36 16.71
C GLU A 35 10.71 14.67 17.57
N ASN A 36 10.40 15.23 18.73
CA ASN A 36 9.33 14.72 19.60
C ASN A 36 7.98 15.31 19.18
N LYS A 37 7.64 15.12 17.90
CA LYS A 37 6.41 15.58 17.25
C LYS A 37 5.86 14.50 16.34
N LEU A 38 4.57 14.50 16.11
CA LEU A 38 3.87 13.63 15.15
C LEU A 38 3.71 14.29 13.78
N VAL A 39 3.83 15.60 13.68
CA VAL A 39 3.80 16.34 12.42
C VAL A 39 5.18 16.95 12.17
N TYR A 40 5.78 16.57 11.06
CA TYR A 40 7.06 17.08 10.58
C TYR A 40 6.91 17.63 9.18
N ASP A 41 6.99 18.93 9.02
CA ASP A 41 6.88 19.63 7.73
C ASP A 41 8.17 20.36 7.35
N ALA A 42 9.10 19.64 6.72
CA ALA A 42 10.33 20.24 6.17
C ALA A 42 10.12 20.96 4.85
N ALA A 43 8.98 20.77 4.20
CA ALA A 43 8.66 21.41 2.93
C ALA A 43 7.86 22.70 3.07
N ASN A 44 7.49 23.09 4.31
CA ASN A 44 6.70 24.27 4.64
C ASN A 44 5.39 24.35 3.83
N MET A 45 4.67 23.23 3.78
CA MET A 45 3.40 23.12 3.06
C MET A 45 2.19 23.47 3.93
N LEU A 46 2.36 23.46 5.26
CA LEU A 46 1.35 23.79 6.25
C LEU A 46 1.66 25.14 6.88
N THR A 47 0.62 25.86 7.29
CA THR A 47 0.82 27.00 8.20
C THR A 47 1.10 26.53 9.62
N SER A 48 1.67 27.38 10.46
CA SER A 48 1.96 27.02 11.86
C SER A 48 0.69 26.66 12.65
N GLU A 49 -0.45 27.27 12.30
CA GLU A 49 -1.75 26.96 12.89
C GLU A 49 -2.26 25.59 12.46
N GLU A 50 -2.10 25.25 11.16
CA GLU A 50 -2.47 23.94 10.60
C GLU A 50 -1.61 22.83 11.20
N GLU A 51 -0.28 23.05 11.30
CA GLU A 51 0.65 22.13 11.93
C GLU A 51 0.27 21.86 13.39
N THR A 52 0.05 22.93 14.18
CA THR A 52 -0.34 22.82 15.58
C THR A 52 -1.70 22.12 15.74
N SER A 53 -2.66 22.44 14.90
CA SER A 53 -3.99 21.81 14.93
C SER A 53 -3.92 20.31 14.65
N LEU A 54 -3.14 19.92 13.63
CA LEU A 54 -2.95 18.52 13.26
C LEU A 54 -2.18 17.77 14.35
N GLU A 55 -1.09 18.34 14.87
CA GLU A 55 -0.30 17.78 15.96
C GLU A 55 -1.18 17.48 17.18
N ASN A 56 -1.95 18.45 17.64
CA ASN A 56 -2.85 18.27 18.79
C ASN A 56 -3.86 17.14 18.58
N ARG A 57 -4.37 16.98 17.38
CA ARG A 57 -5.31 15.90 17.04
C ARG A 57 -4.63 14.54 17.06
N LEU A 58 -3.43 14.43 16.49
CA LEU A 58 -2.68 13.19 16.45
C LEU A 58 -2.18 12.78 17.84
N VAL A 59 -1.77 13.74 18.67
CA VAL A 59 -1.42 13.48 20.07
C VAL A 59 -2.62 12.99 20.86
N ALA A 60 -3.77 13.67 20.77
CA ALA A 60 -5.00 13.24 21.46
C ALA A 60 -5.46 11.84 20.99
N PHE A 61 -5.25 11.52 19.70
CA PHE A 61 -5.51 10.19 19.19
C PHE A 61 -4.55 9.15 19.78
N ALA A 62 -3.24 9.44 19.81
CA ALA A 62 -2.24 8.55 20.37
C ALA A 62 -2.50 8.27 21.86
N ASP A 63 -2.84 9.30 22.63
CA ASP A 63 -3.16 9.18 24.06
C ASP A 63 -4.40 8.32 24.32
N SER A 64 -5.40 8.38 23.44
CA SER A 64 -6.66 7.68 23.61
C SER A 64 -6.69 6.24 23.06
N SER A 65 -5.87 5.94 22.03
CA SER A 65 -5.90 4.67 21.31
C SER A 65 -4.62 3.85 21.45
N SER A 66 -3.55 4.45 21.94
CA SER A 66 -2.18 3.93 21.94
C SER A 66 -1.57 3.74 20.53
N ASN A 67 -2.33 3.96 19.46
CA ASN A 67 -1.83 3.91 18.08
C ASN A 67 -1.18 5.26 17.75
N GLN A 68 -0.13 5.23 16.94
CA GLN A 68 0.59 6.44 16.56
C GLN A 68 0.51 6.68 15.06
N ILE A 69 0.05 7.86 14.68
CA ILE A 69 0.09 8.33 13.28
C ILE A 69 1.06 9.49 13.22
N THR A 70 2.05 9.37 12.34
CA THR A 70 3.04 10.43 12.09
C THR A 70 2.89 10.92 10.66
N VAL A 71 2.82 12.23 10.50
CA VAL A 71 2.78 12.91 9.19
C VAL A 71 4.15 13.51 8.92
N VAL A 72 4.75 13.13 7.80
CA VAL A 72 6.08 13.60 7.39
C VAL A 72 5.99 14.18 5.99
N ILE A 73 6.28 15.48 5.89
CA ILE A 73 6.26 16.22 4.63
C ILE A 73 7.70 16.63 4.32
N VAL A 74 8.25 16.09 3.21
CA VAL A 74 9.63 16.33 2.78
C VAL A 74 9.65 16.78 1.33
N SER A 75 10.63 17.60 0.96
CA SER A 75 10.80 18.08 -0.42
C SER A 75 11.49 17.07 -1.32
N ASP A 76 12.26 16.13 -0.76
CA ASP A 76 13.04 15.15 -1.49
C ASP A 76 13.04 13.79 -0.77
N LEU A 77 13.11 12.71 -1.54
CA LEU A 77 13.21 11.33 -1.07
C LEU A 77 14.62 10.76 -1.27
N CYS A 78 15.60 11.60 -1.62
CA CYS A 78 17.01 11.21 -1.84
C CYS A 78 17.21 10.07 -2.83
N GLY A 79 16.40 10.04 -3.88
CA GLY A 79 16.46 8.97 -4.87
C GLY A 79 15.86 7.63 -4.42
N MET A 80 15.31 7.55 -3.22
CA MET A 80 14.58 6.37 -2.75
C MET A 80 13.15 6.33 -3.29
N ASP A 81 12.58 5.14 -3.40
CA ASP A 81 11.14 4.99 -3.60
C ASP A 81 10.37 5.44 -2.35
N LYS A 82 9.19 6.02 -2.55
CA LYS A 82 8.36 6.54 -1.45
C LYS A 82 7.98 5.48 -0.41
N ALA A 83 7.80 4.22 -0.83
CA ALA A 83 7.49 3.13 0.09
C ALA A 83 8.71 2.82 0.97
N GLN A 84 9.87 2.66 0.33
CA GLN A 84 11.12 2.43 1.04
C GLN A 84 11.43 3.56 2.02
N PHE A 85 11.34 4.83 1.58
CA PHE A 85 11.58 5.98 2.44
C PHE A 85 10.65 6.01 3.66
N ALA A 86 9.34 5.80 3.46
CA ALA A 86 8.36 5.84 4.55
C ALA A 86 8.57 4.72 5.57
N ILE A 87 8.88 3.51 5.12
CA ILE A 87 9.10 2.34 5.97
C ILE A 87 10.39 2.51 6.77
N GLU A 88 11.51 2.82 6.10
CA GLU A 88 12.80 3.02 6.76
C GLU A 88 12.76 4.20 7.75
N LEU A 89 12.08 5.30 7.41
CA LEU A 89 11.85 6.41 8.33
C LEU A 89 11.04 5.99 9.55
N GLY A 90 9.96 5.23 9.35
CA GLY A 90 9.13 4.72 10.43
C GLY A 90 9.89 3.83 11.39
N GLU A 91 10.75 2.96 10.87
CA GLU A 91 11.64 2.10 11.68
C GLU A 91 12.73 2.92 12.37
N LEU A 92 13.38 3.85 11.68
CA LEU A 92 14.42 4.72 12.24
C LEU A 92 13.89 5.59 13.37
N TRP A 93 12.70 6.15 13.21
CA TRP A 93 12.05 6.94 14.26
C TRP A 93 11.38 6.07 15.32
N GLY A 94 11.13 4.79 15.02
CA GLY A 94 10.44 3.85 15.89
C GLY A 94 9.00 4.28 16.13
N VAL A 95 8.28 4.65 15.06
CA VAL A 95 6.88 5.07 15.13
C VAL A 95 6.01 3.91 15.58
N GLY A 96 5.15 4.13 16.57
CA GLY A 96 4.36 3.09 17.23
C GLY A 96 5.06 2.52 18.46
N GLN A 97 4.47 1.47 19.02
CA GLN A 97 4.98 0.76 20.19
C GLN A 97 5.61 -0.57 19.75
N SER A 98 6.79 -0.89 20.30
CA SER A 98 7.57 -2.08 19.91
C SER A 98 6.91 -3.43 20.19
N LYS A 99 5.90 -3.48 21.05
CA LYS A 99 5.14 -4.71 21.32
C LYS A 99 3.93 -4.86 20.43
N GLU A 100 3.38 -3.72 19.99
CA GLU A 100 2.09 -3.66 19.29
C GLU A 100 2.28 -3.40 17.79
N ASP A 101 3.44 -2.89 17.37
CA ASP A 101 3.75 -2.51 15.98
C ASP A 101 2.64 -1.63 15.36
N ASN A 102 2.09 -0.70 16.18
CA ASN A 102 0.88 0.06 15.90
C ASN A 102 1.14 1.49 15.42
N GLY A 103 2.22 1.65 14.66
CA GLY A 103 2.61 2.91 14.04
C GLY A 103 2.08 3.05 12.61
N ILE A 104 1.79 4.28 12.21
CA ILE A 104 1.47 4.65 10.82
C ILE A 104 2.32 5.85 10.43
N VAL A 105 2.95 5.80 9.27
CA VAL A 105 3.65 6.94 8.67
C VAL A 105 2.91 7.41 7.43
N MET A 106 2.43 8.64 7.44
CA MET A 106 1.89 9.34 6.26
C MET A 106 3.00 10.19 5.65
N LEU A 107 3.69 9.67 4.65
CA LEU A 107 4.71 10.40 3.92
C LEU A 107 4.08 11.21 2.79
N VAL A 108 4.42 12.49 2.69
CA VAL A 108 4.00 13.38 1.60
C VAL A 108 5.22 14.11 1.04
N LYS A 109 5.45 13.96 -0.26
CA LYS A 109 6.39 14.77 -1.04
C LYS A 109 5.58 15.65 -1.97
N PRO A 110 5.56 16.98 -1.76
CA PRO A 110 4.81 17.87 -2.61
C PRO A 110 5.29 17.84 -4.06
N LYS A 111 4.40 18.19 -4.99
CA LYS A 111 4.76 18.39 -6.38
C LYS A 111 5.65 19.61 -6.54
N THR A 112 6.72 19.48 -7.31
CA THR A 112 7.58 20.58 -7.75
C THR A 112 7.47 20.76 -9.28
N PRO A 113 8.04 21.85 -9.87
CA PRO A 113 8.10 21.98 -11.32
C PRO A 113 8.80 20.79 -12.01
N ASP A 114 9.79 20.19 -11.36
CA ASP A 114 10.65 19.15 -11.92
C ASP A 114 10.26 17.74 -11.48
N SER A 115 9.34 17.58 -10.53
CA SER A 115 8.96 16.27 -10.00
C SER A 115 7.48 16.18 -9.64
N LYS A 116 6.92 14.97 -9.81
CA LYS A 116 5.55 14.66 -9.38
C LYS A 116 5.44 14.72 -7.86
N GLY A 117 4.25 15.05 -7.38
CA GLY A 117 3.89 14.84 -5.99
C GLY A 117 3.75 13.35 -5.71
N GLU A 118 4.19 12.93 -4.53
CA GLU A 118 4.17 11.53 -4.11
C GLU A 118 3.71 11.43 -2.67
N MET A 119 2.93 10.41 -2.38
CA MET A 119 2.56 10.08 -1.01
C MET A 119 2.61 8.56 -0.80
N PHE A 120 2.86 8.17 0.45
CA PHE A 120 2.80 6.79 0.88
C PHE A 120 2.28 6.72 2.33
N ILE A 121 1.42 5.76 2.60
CA ILE A 121 0.97 5.40 3.94
C ILE A 121 1.63 4.08 4.28
N ALA A 122 2.64 4.10 5.16
CA ALA A 122 3.23 2.89 5.70
C ALA A 122 2.48 2.49 6.97
N VAL A 123 2.09 1.23 7.06
CA VAL A 123 1.30 0.68 8.16
C VAL A 123 2.16 -0.31 8.94
N GLY A 124 2.21 -0.14 10.26
CA GLY A 124 2.87 -1.09 11.17
C GLY A 124 2.17 -2.44 11.20
N ARG A 125 2.92 -3.50 11.44
CA ARG A 125 2.43 -4.89 11.39
C ARG A 125 1.18 -5.13 12.23
N GLY A 126 1.09 -4.50 13.39
CA GLY A 126 -0.06 -4.65 14.30
C GLY A 126 -1.36 -4.06 13.75
N LEU A 127 -1.28 -3.16 12.77
CA LEU A 127 -2.43 -2.50 12.15
C LEU A 127 -2.77 -3.02 10.75
N GLU A 128 -1.99 -3.92 10.15
CA GLU A 128 -2.25 -4.48 8.81
C GLU A 128 -3.62 -5.16 8.72
N GLY A 129 -4.10 -5.74 9.82
CA GLY A 129 -5.44 -6.35 9.89
C GLY A 129 -6.58 -5.34 9.84
N ALA A 130 -6.40 -4.14 10.40
CA ALA A 130 -7.37 -3.06 10.39
C ALA A 130 -7.25 -2.18 9.14
N ILE A 131 -6.03 -1.99 8.65
CA ILE A 131 -5.70 -1.14 7.49
C ILE A 131 -4.86 -1.96 6.49
N PRO A 132 -5.49 -2.86 5.72
CA PRO A 132 -4.81 -3.57 4.64
C PRO A 132 -4.32 -2.60 3.55
N ASP A 133 -3.33 -3.02 2.74
CA ASP A 133 -2.75 -2.21 1.66
C ASP A 133 -3.79 -1.65 0.69
N ILE A 134 -4.83 -2.44 0.40
CA ILE A 134 -5.92 -1.99 -0.47
C ILE A 134 -6.67 -0.81 0.14
N THR A 135 -6.91 -0.83 1.44
CA THR A 135 -7.56 0.26 2.18
C THR A 135 -6.66 1.49 2.26
N ALA A 136 -5.37 1.32 2.56
CA ALA A 136 -4.39 2.40 2.52
C ALA A 136 -4.33 3.07 1.14
N LYS A 137 -4.43 2.28 0.06
CA LYS A 137 -4.51 2.78 -1.32
C LYS A 137 -5.78 3.58 -1.56
N GLU A 138 -6.94 3.09 -1.14
CA GLU A 138 -8.21 3.79 -1.29
C GLU A 138 -8.23 5.12 -0.53
N ILE A 139 -7.68 5.18 0.68
CA ILE A 139 -7.50 6.42 1.45
C ILE A 139 -6.63 7.40 0.67
N THR A 140 -5.49 6.94 0.18
CA THR A 140 -4.59 7.75 -0.64
C THR A 140 -5.30 8.34 -1.87
N GLU A 141 -6.02 7.50 -2.62
CA GLU A 141 -6.66 7.89 -3.89
C GLU A 141 -7.93 8.73 -3.71
N ASN A 142 -8.71 8.48 -2.67
CA ASN A 142 -10.03 9.09 -2.50
C ASN A 142 -10.02 10.31 -1.57
N GLU A 143 -9.20 10.28 -0.50
CA GLU A 143 -9.17 11.33 0.51
C GLU A 143 -8.04 12.33 0.28
N CYS A 144 -6.81 11.84 0.02
CA CYS A 144 -5.63 12.68 -0.01
C CYS A 144 -5.37 13.32 -1.38
N ILE A 145 -5.15 12.50 -2.41
CA ILE A 145 -4.71 12.95 -3.74
C ILE A 145 -5.67 13.95 -4.41
N PRO A 146 -7.01 13.84 -4.31
CA PRO A 146 -7.90 14.83 -4.90
C PRO A 146 -7.71 16.25 -4.34
N SER A 147 -7.35 16.36 -3.06
CA SER A 147 -7.01 17.63 -2.39
C SER A 147 -5.61 18.11 -2.78
N PHE A 148 -4.62 17.22 -2.86
CA PHE A 148 -3.25 17.55 -3.25
C PHE A 148 -3.14 18.07 -4.69
N LYS A 149 -3.94 17.53 -5.61
CA LYS A 149 -4.06 18.06 -6.97
C LYS A 149 -4.52 19.53 -7.02
N LYS A 150 -5.17 20.00 -5.97
CA LYS A 150 -5.63 21.38 -5.80
C LYS A 150 -4.72 22.21 -4.89
N ASN A 151 -3.53 21.69 -4.54
CA ASN A 151 -2.59 22.25 -3.57
C ASN A 151 -3.17 22.45 -2.15
N ALA A 152 -4.27 21.76 -1.81
CA ALA A 152 -4.89 21.79 -0.49
C ALA A 152 -4.33 20.66 0.40
N TYR A 153 -3.04 20.78 0.78
CA TYR A 153 -2.30 19.73 1.47
C TYR A 153 -2.88 19.43 2.85
N TYR A 154 -3.09 20.46 3.67
CA TYR A 154 -3.71 20.30 5.00
C TYR A 154 -5.03 19.52 4.93
N LYS A 155 -5.90 19.91 4.01
CA LYS A 155 -7.20 19.25 3.84
C LYS A 155 -7.06 17.76 3.49
N GLY A 156 -6.15 17.42 2.57
CA GLY A 156 -5.95 16.03 2.16
C GLY A 156 -5.31 15.19 3.26
N ILE A 157 -4.33 15.74 3.99
CA ILE A 157 -3.67 15.07 5.11
C ILE A 157 -4.68 14.83 6.23
N THR A 158 -5.44 15.86 6.61
CA THR A 158 -6.45 15.74 7.68
C THR A 158 -7.52 14.71 7.33
N ALA A 159 -8.05 14.71 6.11
CA ALA A 159 -9.05 13.75 5.69
C ALA A 159 -8.51 12.30 5.73
N GLY A 160 -7.30 12.08 5.22
CA GLY A 160 -6.67 10.76 5.30
C GLY A 160 -6.38 10.31 6.74
N ALA A 161 -5.89 11.22 7.58
CA ALA A 161 -5.60 10.94 8.99
C ALA A 161 -6.87 10.59 9.77
N GLU A 162 -8.00 11.26 9.52
CA GLU A 162 -9.29 10.95 10.14
C GLU A 162 -9.72 9.51 9.86
N VAL A 163 -9.68 9.11 8.60
CA VAL A 163 -10.04 7.73 8.21
C VAL A 163 -9.09 6.71 8.84
N LEU A 164 -7.78 7.01 8.88
CA LEU A 164 -6.80 6.13 9.53
C LEU A 164 -7.04 6.02 11.04
N MET A 165 -7.41 7.12 11.72
CA MET A 165 -7.78 7.10 13.13
C MET A 165 -9.00 6.23 13.39
N ASP A 166 -10.07 6.36 12.59
CA ASP A 166 -11.32 5.61 12.75
C ASP A 166 -11.10 4.10 12.52
N LEU A 167 -10.35 3.75 11.48
CA LEU A 167 -10.00 2.35 11.20
C LEU A 167 -9.12 1.74 12.29
N SER A 168 -8.15 2.50 12.79
CA SER A 168 -7.22 2.02 13.83
C SER A 168 -7.91 1.81 15.18
N ARG A 169 -9.01 2.55 15.46
CA ARG A 169 -9.86 2.34 16.66
C ARG A 169 -10.83 1.18 16.49
N GLY A 170 -11.02 0.66 15.29
CA GLY A 170 -12.05 -0.31 14.98
C GLY A 170 -13.48 0.28 14.95
N GLU A 171 -13.59 1.62 14.92
CA GLU A 171 -14.88 2.34 14.77
C GLU A 171 -15.42 2.19 13.34
N TYR A 172 -14.56 1.84 12.42
CA TYR A 172 -14.87 1.59 11.01
C TYR A 172 -14.26 0.25 10.58
N ASN A 173 -15.02 -0.52 9.80
CA ASN A 173 -14.48 -1.74 9.19
C ASN A 173 -13.93 -1.41 7.79
N SER A 174 -12.74 -1.91 7.45
CA SER A 174 -12.12 -1.74 6.13
C SER A 174 -13.05 -2.15 4.98
N ASP A 175 -13.85 -3.21 5.15
CA ASP A 175 -14.84 -3.65 4.16
C ASP A 175 -15.98 -2.65 3.98
N GLU A 176 -16.40 -1.97 5.04
CA GLU A 176 -17.43 -0.94 5.00
C GLU A 176 -16.92 0.33 4.30
N TYR A 177 -15.66 0.73 4.58
CA TYR A 177 -15.00 1.83 3.89
C TYR A 177 -14.88 1.55 2.38
N ALA A 178 -14.38 0.39 2.00
CA ALA A 178 -14.27 -0.04 0.61
C ALA A 178 -15.64 -0.04 -0.10
N THR A 179 -16.70 -0.48 0.58
CA THR A 179 -18.05 -0.52 0.00
C THR A 179 -18.63 0.87 -0.27
N LYS A 180 -18.36 1.86 0.57
CA LYS A 180 -18.81 3.24 0.37
C LYS A 180 -18.18 3.87 -0.89
N HIS A 181 -16.89 3.63 -1.11
CA HIS A 181 -16.15 4.24 -2.23
C HIS A 181 -16.29 3.46 -3.53
N THR A 182 -16.57 2.15 -3.48
CA THR A 182 -16.81 1.33 -4.68
C THR A 182 -18.16 1.62 -5.35
N LYS A 183 -19.17 2.08 -4.61
CA LYS A 183 -20.49 2.45 -5.18
C LYS A 183 -20.42 3.60 -6.19
N GLY A 184 -19.36 4.42 -6.19
CA GLY A 184 -19.15 5.50 -7.16
C GLY A 184 -18.54 5.07 -8.50
N LYS A 185 -17.89 3.91 -8.59
CA LYS A 185 -17.15 3.47 -9.80
C LYS A 185 -17.94 2.53 -10.73
N LYS A 186 -19.22 2.24 -10.48
CA LYS A 186 -20.02 1.29 -11.27
C LYS A 186 -20.44 1.76 -12.69
N LYS A 187 -19.89 2.83 -13.24
CA LYS A 187 -20.21 3.28 -14.62
C LYS A 187 -19.51 2.49 -15.74
N GLY A 188 -18.60 1.57 -15.44
CA GLY A 188 -17.88 0.78 -16.46
C GLY A 188 -18.46 -0.62 -16.76
N GLY A 189 -19.32 -1.18 -15.89
CA GLY A 189 -19.77 -2.57 -15.98
C GLY A 189 -20.67 -2.88 -17.17
N VAL A 190 -21.48 -1.92 -17.62
CA VAL A 190 -22.42 -2.13 -18.76
C VAL A 190 -21.67 -2.30 -20.08
N GLY A 191 -20.62 -1.53 -20.32
CA GLY A 191 -19.81 -1.64 -21.54
C GLY A 191 -19.09 -2.99 -21.64
N ILE A 192 -18.53 -3.47 -20.52
CA ILE A 192 -17.86 -4.80 -20.47
C ILE A 192 -18.87 -5.92 -20.64
N ALA A 193 -20.06 -5.81 -20.04
CA ALA A 193 -21.13 -6.80 -20.23
C ALA A 193 -21.61 -6.90 -21.67
N ILE A 194 -21.77 -5.77 -22.35
CA ILE A 194 -22.13 -5.73 -23.77
C ILE A 194 -21.03 -6.34 -24.64
N LEU A 195 -19.75 -6.01 -24.38
CA LEU A 195 -18.61 -6.62 -25.09
C LEU A 195 -18.53 -8.13 -24.87
N ALA A 196 -18.77 -8.60 -23.65
CA ALA A 196 -18.81 -10.01 -23.33
C ALA A 196 -19.96 -10.73 -24.06
N LEU A 197 -21.16 -10.14 -24.13
CA LEU A 197 -22.28 -10.70 -24.87
C LEU A 197 -22.01 -10.75 -26.37
N LEU A 198 -21.41 -9.71 -26.95
CA LEU A 198 -21.01 -9.70 -28.36
C LEU A 198 -19.96 -10.77 -28.65
N PHE A 199 -18.98 -10.95 -27.75
CA PHE A 199 -17.97 -11.97 -27.88
C PHE A 199 -18.57 -13.39 -27.79
N ILE A 200 -19.47 -13.62 -26.83
CA ILE A 200 -20.20 -14.92 -26.73
C ILE A 200 -21.04 -15.19 -28.00
N GLY A 201 -21.75 -14.17 -28.49
CA GLY A 201 -22.50 -14.24 -29.74
C GLY A 201 -21.62 -14.57 -30.95
N PHE A 202 -20.46 -13.95 -31.07
CA PHE A 202 -19.49 -14.23 -32.11
C PHE A 202 -18.96 -15.67 -32.05
N VAL A 203 -18.57 -16.16 -30.86
CA VAL A 203 -18.12 -17.55 -30.66
C VAL A 203 -19.24 -18.53 -30.99
N PHE A 204 -20.48 -18.22 -30.61
CA PHE A 204 -21.64 -19.06 -30.95
C PHE A 204 -21.86 -19.12 -32.45
N LEU A 205 -21.84 -18.00 -33.17
CA LEU A 205 -21.99 -17.97 -34.65
C LEU A 205 -20.84 -18.72 -35.34
N ALA A 206 -19.61 -18.57 -34.83
CA ALA A 206 -18.47 -19.35 -35.37
C ALA A 206 -18.68 -20.86 -35.21
N LYS A 207 -19.16 -21.33 -34.06
CA LYS A 207 -19.49 -22.75 -33.83
C LYS A 207 -20.65 -23.24 -34.72
N VAL A 208 -21.68 -22.43 -34.90
CA VAL A 208 -22.79 -22.75 -35.81
C VAL A 208 -22.30 -22.88 -37.25
N SER A 209 -21.43 -21.98 -37.71
CA SER A 209 -20.86 -22.04 -39.06
C SER A 209 -19.96 -23.26 -39.24
N GLN A 210 -19.17 -23.65 -38.26
CA GLN A 210 -18.35 -24.85 -38.25
C GLN A 210 -19.25 -26.13 -38.33
N ALA A 211 -20.30 -26.18 -37.51
CA ALA A 211 -21.23 -27.32 -37.51
C ALA A 211 -21.96 -27.46 -38.85
N ARG A 212 -22.36 -26.35 -39.49
CA ARG A 212 -22.96 -26.36 -40.83
C ARG A 212 -21.99 -26.88 -41.88
N ARG A 213 -20.75 -26.41 -41.90
CA ARG A 213 -19.72 -26.91 -42.86
C ARG A 213 -19.44 -28.38 -42.64
N TYR A 214 -19.30 -28.84 -41.39
CA TYR A 214 -19.04 -30.25 -41.07
C TYR A 214 -20.22 -31.15 -41.48
N ALA A 215 -21.46 -30.70 -41.27
CA ALA A 215 -22.67 -31.39 -41.67
C ALA A 215 -22.75 -31.57 -43.19
N GLN A 216 -22.43 -30.51 -43.97
CA GLN A 216 -22.42 -30.55 -45.43
C GLN A 216 -21.33 -31.46 -46.00
N THR A 217 -20.12 -31.40 -45.42
CA THR A 217 -19.00 -32.22 -45.91
C THR A 217 -19.19 -33.72 -45.65
N ASN A 218 -19.85 -34.09 -44.54
CA ASN A 218 -20.01 -35.48 -44.11
C ASN A 218 -21.43 -36.04 -44.37
N GLN A 219 -22.31 -35.31 -45.06
CA GLN A 219 -23.69 -35.66 -45.34
C GLN A 219 -24.52 -36.11 -44.11
N ILE A 220 -24.24 -35.47 -42.95
CA ILE A 220 -24.94 -35.74 -41.70
C ILE A 220 -25.82 -34.56 -41.32
N GLY A 221 -26.87 -34.80 -40.51
CA GLY A 221 -27.73 -33.71 -40.04
C GLY A 221 -27.00 -32.72 -39.16
N PHE A 222 -27.40 -31.43 -39.21
CA PHE A 222 -26.79 -30.33 -38.41
C PHE A 222 -26.68 -30.66 -36.93
N TRP A 223 -27.72 -31.28 -36.35
CA TRP A 223 -27.73 -31.61 -34.90
C TRP A 223 -26.75 -32.74 -34.56
N ALA A 224 -26.54 -33.69 -35.45
CA ALA A 224 -25.52 -34.73 -35.28
C ALA A 224 -24.10 -34.15 -35.36
N ALA A 225 -23.85 -33.25 -36.31
CA ALA A 225 -22.59 -32.51 -36.42
C ALA A 225 -22.30 -31.64 -35.18
N TRP A 226 -23.32 -30.97 -34.67
CA TRP A 226 -23.23 -30.19 -33.46
C TRP A 226 -22.88 -31.03 -32.22
N ALA A 227 -23.55 -32.19 -32.06
CA ALA A 227 -23.28 -33.11 -30.96
C ALA A 227 -21.85 -33.66 -30.98
N LEU A 228 -21.34 -34.03 -32.16
CA LEU A 228 -19.97 -34.53 -32.33
C LEU A 228 -18.92 -33.47 -32.00
N LEU A 229 -19.09 -32.24 -32.44
CA LEU A 229 -18.19 -31.14 -32.15
C LEU A 229 -18.19 -30.74 -30.66
N ASN A 230 -19.33 -30.83 -29.96
CA ASN A 230 -19.41 -30.61 -28.52
C ASN A 230 -18.88 -31.76 -27.67
N ALA A 231 -18.97 -33.00 -28.15
CA ALA A 231 -18.40 -34.16 -27.45
C ALA A 231 -16.87 -34.12 -27.44
N ALA A 232 -16.24 -33.66 -28.53
CA ALA A 232 -14.80 -33.53 -28.62
C ALA A 232 -14.20 -32.47 -27.68
N THR A 233 -14.99 -31.49 -27.24
CA THR A 233 -14.54 -30.42 -26.34
C THR A 233 -14.64 -30.77 -24.84
N ARG A 234 -15.21 -31.93 -24.47
CA ARG A 234 -15.39 -32.35 -23.06
C ARG A 234 -14.21 -33.10 -22.43
N SER A 235 -13.14 -33.36 -23.18
CA SER A 235 -12.08 -34.28 -22.76
C SER A 235 -10.87 -33.65 -22.07
N HIS A 236 -10.93 -32.42 -21.56
CA HIS A 236 -9.82 -31.88 -20.77
C HIS A 236 -10.35 -31.01 -19.62
N ARG A 237 -10.72 -31.66 -18.52
CA ARG A 237 -10.89 -31.01 -17.21
C ARG A 237 -10.01 -31.75 -16.21
N GLY A 238 -8.72 -31.33 -16.17
CA GLY A 238 -7.77 -31.70 -15.14
C GLY A 238 -8.09 -31.00 -13.84
N TYR A 239 -8.01 -31.73 -12.79
CA TYR A 239 -8.21 -31.44 -11.37
C TYR A 239 -7.27 -30.38 -10.85
N TYR A 240 -7.80 -29.26 -10.31
CA TYR A 240 -7.14 -28.42 -9.32
C TYR A 240 -8.17 -27.97 -8.29
N ASN A 241 -8.08 -28.57 -7.11
CA ASN A 241 -8.85 -28.16 -5.96
C ASN A 241 -7.92 -28.10 -4.73
N ASN A 242 -8.14 -27.10 -3.89
CA ASN A 242 -7.66 -26.91 -2.52
C ASN A 242 -6.30 -26.22 -2.30
N PHE A 243 -6.40 -24.93 -2.02
CA PHE A 243 -5.68 -24.32 -0.91
C PHE A 243 -6.61 -23.32 -0.23
N SER A 244 -7.08 -23.66 0.95
CA SER A 244 -7.89 -22.78 1.79
C SER A 244 -7.48 -22.88 3.26
N SER A 245 -7.58 -21.74 3.93
CA SER A 245 -7.76 -21.55 5.37
C SER A 245 -6.55 -21.59 6.29
N GLY A 246 -6.22 -20.41 6.82
CA GLY A 246 -5.56 -20.23 8.10
C GLY A 246 -6.30 -19.19 8.94
N ARG A 247 -6.96 -19.64 9.98
CA ARG A 247 -7.65 -18.86 11.01
C ARG A 247 -6.67 -18.56 12.15
N GLY A 248 -6.61 -17.32 12.62
CA GLY A 248 -5.96 -16.99 13.89
C GLY A 248 -6.42 -15.62 14.37
N GLY A 249 -7.20 -15.59 15.44
CA GLY A 249 -7.63 -14.39 16.11
C GLY A 249 -6.72 -14.07 17.30
N PHE A 250 -6.59 -12.78 17.65
CA PHE A 250 -5.94 -12.33 18.88
C PHE A 250 -6.73 -11.24 19.57
N GLY A 251 -6.79 -11.36 20.89
CA GLY A 251 -7.47 -10.47 21.82
C GLY A 251 -6.57 -9.33 22.27
N GLY A 252 -7.22 -8.27 22.73
CA GLY A 252 -6.60 -7.02 23.14
C GLY A 252 -6.09 -6.98 24.57
N TYR A 253 -5.35 -5.94 24.89
CA TYR A 253 -5.19 -5.42 26.26
C TYR A 253 -4.97 -3.91 26.26
N SER A 254 -5.54 -3.24 27.27
CA SER A 254 -5.57 -1.80 27.46
C SER A 254 -4.48 -1.30 28.41
N GLY A 255 -4.03 -0.06 28.27
CA GLY A 255 -3.27 0.65 29.29
C GLY A 255 -2.86 2.03 28.80
N GLY A 256 -3.40 3.07 29.40
CA GLY A 256 -3.19 4.45 29.03
C GLY A 256 -1.95 5.09 29.67
N GLY A 257 -1.51 6.18 29.10
CA GLY A 257 -0.46 7.08 29.60
C GLY A 257 0.06 7.97 28.48
N GLY A 258 0.12 9.28 28.69
CA GLY A 258 0.42 10.33 27.73
C GLY A 258 1.63 10.11 26.82
N PHE A 259 1.70 10.92 25.75
CA PHE A 259 2.71 10.81 24.69
C PHE A 259 4.13 10.76 25.26
N GLY A 260 4.62 9.54 25.43
CA GLY A 260 5.94 9.21 25.97
C GLY A 260 7.05 9.10 24.92
N GLY A 261 6.80 9.58 23.68
CA GLY A 261 7.72 9.39 22.56
C GLY A 261 7.41 8.14 21.72
N PHE A 262 8.13 8.00 20.63
CA PHE A 262 8.03 6.83 19.76
C PHE A 262 8.57 5.59 20.46
N GLY A 263 7.82 4.50 20.43
CA GLY A 263 8.07 3.31 21.21
C GLY A 263 8.81 2.16 20.49
N GLY A 264 9.28 2.38 19.27
CA GLY A 264 10.07 1.38 18.52
C GLY A 264 9.24 0.33 17.80
N GLY A 265 8.07 0.71 17.23
CA GLY A 265 7.25 -0.17 16.41
C GLY A 265 7.94 -0.61 15.12
N GLY A 266 7.65 -1.83 14.65
CA GLY A 266 8.18 -2.41 13.43
C GLY A 266 7.21 -2.34 12.25
N PHE A 267 7.74 -2.16 11.04
CA PHE A 267 6.97 -2.14 9.81
C PHE A 267 7.23 -3.41 9.00
N GLY A 268 6.16 -4.03 8.45
CA GLY A 268 6.25 -5.28 7.68
C GLY A 268 6.40 -5.09 6.18
N GLY A 269 6.52 -3.83 5.73
CA GLY A 269 6.48 -3.49 4.31
C GLY A 269 5.06 -3.26 3.78
N GLY A 270 4.03 -3.36 4.65
CA GLY A 270 2.65 -3.04 4.31
C GLY A 270 2.42 -1.55 4.11
N GLY A 271 1.41 -1.23 3.30
CA GLY A 271 1.02 0.14 2.99
C GLY A 271 0.75 0.37 1.52
N ALA A 272 0.35 1.57 1.19
CA ALA A 272 0.12 1.96 -0.19
C ALA A 272 0.33 3.45 -0.42
N GLY A 273 0.56 3.79 -1.67
CA GLY A 273 0.80 5.18 -2.06
C GLY A 273 0.31 5.52 -3.45
N GLY A 274 0.44 6.79 -3.80
CA GLY A 274 0.07 7.31 -5.09
C GLY A 274 0.95 8.49 -5.49
N SER A 275 0.69 9.02 -6.68
CA SER A 275 1.38 10.18 -7.23
C SER A 275 0.38 11.09 -7.95
N TRP A 276 0.66 12.40 -8.03
CA TRP A 276 -0.19 13.36 -8.70
C TRP A 276 0.59 14.40 -9.48
#